data_877fe79e156e64311c9cca878f735970
#
_entry.id   877fe79e156e64311c9cca878f735970
#
_cell.length_a   1.000
_cell.length_b   1.000
_cell.length_c   1.000
_cell.angle_alpha   90.00
_cell.angle_beta   90.00
_cell.angle_gamma   90.00
#
_symmetry.space_group_name_H-M   'P 1'
#
loop_
_entity.id
_entity.type
_entity.pdbx_description
1 polymer ?
#
loop_
_entity_poly.entity_id
_entity_poly.type
_entity_poly.pdbx_seq_one_letter_code
_entity_poly.pdbx_strand_id
1 'polypeptide(L)'
;MKVRYSYLKQQFSNSSELWKDLKKFVATGDFTLGKPLTKFEKNFAKLMNVKYAVGVNSGTDAIKLSLKALNIKKGDHVITAANTFVATVGAITEIGAVPIFIDCDDTFCMNVDLLEKKITKKTKAIVPVHFTGYMTDMIKLNKLAKKYKIPVVEDACQSILANIKGKTSGTWGDFGAFSLHPLKNINVWSDGGVITTNSFKHYQHLKLLRNHGLSDRDTVKICGYNSRLDTFQAVVGNWLLPKAKQIANQRIKNANYYDKNLSLIPQITIPPRPKNFKIVYHLYIVFAAKRDQLLKYCLDKGIEAKIHYPTPIYRQSAMKFLNHKKGDFPVTDEHTKKIITFPCDQHLNKKQQDYVIKTINSFYKK
;
A
#
# COMPACT_ATOMS: atom_id res chain seq x y z
N MET A 1 26.02 -10.44 12.10
CA MET A 1 24.63 -10.89 12.38
C MET A 1 23.81 -10.66 11.13
N LYS A 2 22.89 -11.58 10.75
CA LYS A 2 22.00 -11.36 9.61
C LYS A 2 20.68 -10.72 10.09
N VAL A 3 20.31 -9.56 9.53
CA VAL A 3 19.04 -8.87 9.79
C VAL A 3 18.28 -8.79 8.47
N ARG A 4 17.22 -9.59 8.35
CA ARG A 4 16.44 -9.71 7.12
C ARG A 4 15.43 -8.57 6.98
N TYR A 5 15.10 -8.23 5.75
CA TYR A 5 14.06 -7.27 5.45
C TYR A 5 12.65 -7.80 5.78
N SER A 6 12.42 -9.11 5.59
CA SER A 6 11.15 -9.79 5.86
C SER A 6 11.38 -11.13 6.53
N TYR A 7 10.43 -11.50 7.39
CA TYR A 7 10.44 -12.71 8.23
C TYR A 7 9.21 -13.60 7.96
N LEU A 8 8.84 -13.78 6.69
CA LEU A 8 7.67 -14.60 6.30
C LEU A 8 7.70 -16.02 6.88
N LYS A 9 8.88 -16.66 6.95
CA LYS A 9 9.01 -17.99 7.56
C LYS A 9 8.58 -17.98 9.03
N GLN A 10 8.94 -16.94 9.78
CA GLN A 10 8.56 -16.80 11.19
C GLN A 10 7.07 -16.49 11.34
N GLN A 11 6.51 -15.67 10.43
CA GLN A 11 5.08 -15.33 10.47
C GLN A 11 4.18 -16.56 10.36
N PHE A 12 4.61 -17.58 9.62
CA PHE A 12 3.84 -18.80 9.39
C PHE A 12 4.41 -20.04 10.10
N SER A 13 5.37 -19.89 11.02
CA SER A 13 5.99 -21.03 11.72
C SER A 13 5.01 -21.79 12.61
N ASN A 14 4.09 -21.08 13.28
CA ASN A 14 3.09 -21.65 14.18
C ASN A 14 1.71 -21.67 13.51
N SER A 15 1.57 -22.46 12.44
CA SER A 15 0.39 -22.48 11.57
C SER A 15 -0.42 -23.77 11.57
N SER A 16 -0.34 -24.58 12.65
CA SER A 16 -1.07 -25.85 12.75
C SER A 16 -2.58 -25.70 12.52
N GLU A 17 -3.21 -24.67 13.09
CA GLU A 17 -4.63 -24.40 12.89
C GLU A 17 -4.93 -24.00 11.43
N LEU A 18 -4.06 -23.24 10.79
CA LEU A 18 -4.18 -22.90 9.38
C LEU A 18 -4.17 -24.17 8.51
N TRP A 19 -3.27 -25.13 8.79
CA TRP A 19 -3.22 -26.38 8.06
C TRP A 19 -4.48 -27.23 8.26
N LYS A 20 -5.05 -27.26 9.46
CA LYS A 20 -6.36 -27.90 9.71
C LYS A 20 -7.47 -27.24 8.88
N ASP A 21 -7.52 -25.91 8.86
CA ASP A 21 -8.52 -25.17 8.10
C ASP A 21 -8.38 -25.37 6.60
N LEU A 22 -7.14 -25.37 6.08
CA LEU A 22 -6.86 -25.69 4.68
C LEU A 22 -7.27 -27.11 4.31
N LYS A 23 -6.96 -28.11 5.15
CA LYS A 23 -7.37 -29.51 4.92
C LYS A 23 -8.89 -29.65 4.85
N LYS A 24 -9.62 -29.00 5.77
CA LYS A 24 -11.09 -28.96 5.74
C LYS A 24 -11.61 -28.28 4.48
N PHE A 25 -11.03 -27.16 4.09
CA PHE A 25 -11.42 -26.41 2.91
C PHE A 25 -11.20 -27.22 1.63
N VAL A 26 -10.05 -27.87 1.45
CA VAL A 26 -9.75 -28.68 0.27
C VAL A 26 -10.75 -29.83 0.14
N ALA A 27 -11.19 -30.43 1.24
CA ALA A 27 -12.19 -31.50 1.24
C ALA A 27 -13.59 -31.04 0.75
N THR A 28 -13.87 -29.73 0.69
CA THR A 28 -15.15 -29.21 0.19
C THR A 28 -15.20 -29.10 -1.33
N GLY A 29 -14.06 -28.99 -2.03
CA GLY A 29 -13.99 -28.69 -3.46
C GLY A 29 -14.47 -27.28 -3.87
N ASP A 30 -14.81 -26.40 -2.92
CA ASP A 30 -15.39 -25.05 -3.16
C ASP A 30 -14.30 -23.99 -3.40
N PHE A 31 -13.53 -24.18 -4.47
CA PHE A 31 -12.31 -23.40 -4.71
C PHE A 31 -12.55 -21.99 -5.28
N THR A 32 -13.72 -21.71 -5.87
CA THR A 32 -14.01 -20.45 -6.53
C THR A 32 -15.15 -19.69 -5.85
N LEU A 33 -14.89 -18.50 -5.35
CA LEU A 33 -15.85 -17.62 -4.65
C LEU A 33 -16.53 -18.29 -3.44
N GLY A 34 -15.85 -19.23 -2.80
CA GLY A 34 -16.38 -20.07 -1.76
C GLY A 34 -16.64 -19.37 -0.42
N LYS A 35 -17.21 -20.12 0.52
CA LYS A 35 -17.56 -19.63 1.88
C LYS A 35 -16.39 -18.95 2.62
N PRO A 36 -15.12 -19.45 2.57
CA PRO A 36 -14.00 -18.75 3.21
C PRO A 36 -13.73 -17.36 2.68
N LEU A 37 -13.95 -17.12 1.37
CA LEU A 37 -13.82 -15.78 0.79
C LEU A 37 -14.89 -14.83 1.32
N THR A 38 -16.16 -15.26 1.36
CA THR A 38 -17.23 -14.45 1.94
C THR A 38 -16.97 -14.10 3.41
N LYS A 39 -16.44 -15.05 4.19
CA LYS A 39 -16.04 -14.85 5.58
C LYS A 39 -14.90 -13.83 5.68
N PHE A 40 -13.89 -13.95 4.82
CA PHE A 40 -12.74 -13.04 4.78
C PHE A 40 -13.17 -11.60 4.46
N GLU A 41 -14.02 -11.40 3.45
CA GLU A 41 -14.54 -10.09 3.06
C GLU A 41 -15.31 -9.42 4.20
N LYS A 42 -16.18 -10.16 4.90
CA LYS A 42 -16.90 -9.67 6.10
C LYS A 42 -15.95 -9.29 7.23
N ASN A 43 -14.96 -10.13 7.52
CA ASN A 43 -13.97 -9.88 8.56
C ASN A 43 -13.08 -8.68 8.22
N PHE A 44 -12.67 -8.55 6.95
CA PHE A 44 -11.89 -7.41 6.49
C PHE A 44 -12.69 -6.11 6.59
N ALA A 45 -13.94 -6.09 6.14
CA ALA A 45 -14.83 -4.94 6.27
C ALA A 45 -15.00 -4.52 7.74
N LYS A 46 -15.21 -5.48 8.64
CA LYS A 46 -15.28 -5.24 10.09
C LYS A 46 -13.97 -4.65 10.64
N LEU A 47 -12.82 -5.21 10.26
CA LEU A 47 -11.51 -4.72 10.71
C LEU A 47 -11.27 -3.27 10.29
N MET A 48 -11.66 -2.91 9.06
CA MET A 48 -11.46 -1.59 8.48
C MET A 48 -12.59 -0.59 8.83
N ASN A 49 -13.64 -1.05 9.50
CA ASN A 49 -14.82 -0.26 9.83
C ASN A 49 -15.50 0.34 8.58
N VAL A 50 -15.74 -0.50 7.57
CA VAL A 50 -16.48 -0.17 6.34
C VAL A 50 -17.65 -1.13 6.15
N LYS A 51 -18.62 -0.74 5.31
CA LYS A 51 -19.80 -1.57 5.05
C LYS A 51 -19.48 -2.80 4.20
N TYR A 52 -18.60 -2.65 3.19
CA TYR A 52 -18.35 -3.70 2.20
C TYR A 52 -16.86 -3.83 1.89
N ALA A 53 -16.42 -5.06 1.67
CA ALA A 53 -15.13 -5.42 1.11
C ALA A 53 -15.31 -6.46 0.01
N VAL A 54 -14.50 -6.39 -1.04
CA VAL A 54 -14.50 -7.31 -2.18
C VAL A 54 -13.08 -7.81 -2.40
N GLY A 55 -12.86 -9.11 -2.24
CA GLY A 55 -11.58 -9.76 -2.50
C GLY A 55 -11.31 -9.86 -4.00
N VAL A 56 -10.12 -9.42 -4.43
CA VAL A 56 -9.66 -9.40 -5.82
C VAL A 56 -8.26 -10.00 -5.93
N ASN A 57 -7.78 -10.22 -7.16
CA ASN A 57 -6.54 -10.94 -7.43
C ASN A 57 -5.28 -10.24 -6.91
N SER A 58 -5.24 -8.91 -6.87
CA SER A 58 -4.06 -8.15 -6.45
C SER A 58 -4.42 -6.73 -6.02
N GLY A 59 -3.46 -6.03 -5.39
CA GLY A 59 -3.58 -4.60 -5.13
C GLY A 59 -3.67 -3.75 -6.41
N THR A 60 -3.00 -4.17 -7.48
CA THR A 60 -3.10 -3.54 -8.81
C THR A 60 -4.52 -3.63 -9.34
N ASP A 61 -5.12 -4.81 -9.28
CA ASP A 61 -6.51 -5.01 -9.68
C ASP A 61 -7.49 -4.26 -8.77
N ALA A 62 -7.16 -4.14 -7.48
CA ALA A 62 -7.99 -3.34 -6.57
C ALA A 62 -8.08 -1.87 -7.02
N ILE A 63 -6.99 -1.26 -7.44
CA ILE A 63 -6.97 0.12 -7.99
C ILE A 63 -7.70 0.14 -9.35
N LYS A 64 -7.33 -0.76 -10.26
CA LYS A 64 -7.91 -0.84 -11.61
C LYS A 64 -9.43 -0.98 -11.58
N LEU A 65 -9.94 -1.96 -10.85
CA LEU A 65 -11.38 -2.23 -10.78
C LEU A 65 -12.15 -1.10 -10.07
N SER A 66 -11.54 -0.42 -9.10
CA SER A 66 -12.12 0.78 -8.49
C SER A 66 -12.29 1.92 -9.50
N LEU A 67 -11.26 2.18 -10.32
CA LEU A 67 -11.35 3.17 -11.40
C LEU A 67 -12.37 2.77 -12.47
N LYS A 68 -12.43 1.49 -12.85
CA LYS A 68 -13.45 0.96 -13.78
C LYS A 68 -14.87 1.12 -13.21
N ALA A 69 -15.06 0.88 -11.91
CA ALA A 69 -16.34 1.06 -11.23
C ALA A 69 -16.80 2.54 -11.18
N LEU A 70 -15.88 3.48 -11.29
CA LEU A 70 -16.15 4.91 -11.46
C LEU A 70 -16.35 5.33 -12.94
N ASN A 71 -16.39 4.37 -13.87
CA ASN A 71 -16.49 4.62 -15.31
C ASN A 71 -15.35 5.47 -15.89
N ILE A 72 -14.15 5.40 -15.30
CA ILE A 72 -12.97 6.06 -15.86
C ILE A 72 -12.63 5.43 -17.21
N LYS A 73 -12.38 6.28 -18.23
CA LYS A 73 -12.22 5.88 -19.64
C LYS A 73 -10.86 6.31 -20.18
N LYS A 74 -10.56 5.82 -21.38
CA LYS A 74 -9.39 6.25 -22.15
C LYS A 74 -9.37 7.78 -22.32
N GLY A 75 -8.23 8.39 -21.99
CA GLY A 75 -8.01 9.83 -22.08
C GLY A 75 -8.46 10.65 -20.85
N ASP A 76 -9.18 10.05 -19.90
CA ASP A 76 -9.49 10.68 -18.62
C ASP A 76 -8.20 10.89 -17.80
N HIS A 77 -8.11 12.02 -17.11
CA HIS A 77 -6.98 12.30 -16.23
C HIS A 77 -7.25 11.76 -14.83
N VAL A 78 -6.28 11.03 -14.29
CA VAL A 78 -6.27 10.52 -12.91
C VAL A 78 -5.07 11.09 -12.18
N ILE A 79 -5.31 11.91 -11.15
CA ILE A 79 -4.24 12.54 -10.38
C ILE A 79 -3.68 11.54 -9.37
N THR A 80 -2.33 11.42 -9.29
CA THR A 80 -1.65 10.57 -8.32
C THR A 80 -0.29 11.15 -7.90
N ALA A 81 0.43 10.51 -6.96
CA ALA A 81 1.73 10.96 -6.49
C ALA A 81 2.86 10.62 -7.47
N ALA A 82 3.85 11.52 -7.60
CA ALA A 82 5.08 11.28 -8.37
C ALA A 82 6.02 10.25 -7.70
N ASN A 83 5.84 10.00 -6.41
CA ASN A 83 6.50 8.94 -5.66
C ASN A 83 5.50 7.83 -5.31
N THR A 84 5.44 6.81 -6.14
CA THR A 84 4.58 5.64 -5.91
C THR A 84 5.20 4.38 -6.50
N PHE A 85 4.62 3.24 -6.12
CA PHE A 85 4.92 1.96 -6.77
C PHE A 85 4.29 1.90 -8.17
N VAL A 86 4.94 1.18 -9.08
CA VAL A 86 4.49 1.06 -10.48
C VAL A 86 3.04 0.60 -10.63
N ALA A 87 2.52 -0.19 -9.69
CA ALA A 87 1.17 -0.72 -9.76
C ALA A 87 0.07 0.37 -9.77
N THR A 88 0.27 1.49 -9.03
CA THR A 88 -0.68 2.61 -9.04
C THR A 88 -0.81 3.19 -10.46
N VAL A 89 0.32 3.45 -11.09
CA VAL A 89 0.36 4.04 -12.43
C VAL A 89 -0.05 3.02 -13.49
N GLY A 90 0.40 1.77 -13.34
CA GLY A 90 0.01 0.67 -14.21
C GLY A 90 -1.51 0.46 -14.26
N ALA A 91 -2.18 0.49 -13.10
CA ALA A 91 -3.64 0.38 -13.02
C ALA A 91 -4.38 1.54 -13.73
N ILE A 92 -3.81 2.76 -13.69
CA ILE A 92 -4.34 3.94 -14.39
C ILE A 92 -4.15 3.80 -15.91
N THR A 93 -2.93 3.44 -16.33
CA THR A 93 -2.59 3.36 -17.76
C THR A 93 -3.24 2.17 -18.46
N GLU A 94 -3.41 1.03 -17.78
CA GLU A 94 -4.05 -0.16 -18.35
C GLU A 94 -5.51 0.08 -18.79
N ILE A 95 -6.22 0.96 -18.09
CA ILE A 95 -7.58 1.36 -18.49
C ILE A 95 -7.60 2.48 -19.54
N GLY A 96 -6.43 2.90 -20.03
CA GLY A 96 -6.25 3.97 -21.01
C GLY A 96 -6.35 5.38 -20.44
N ALA A 97 -6.46 5.54 -19.13
CA ALA A 97 -6.44 6.85 -18.46
C ALA A 97 -5.02 7.42 -18.41
N VAL A 98 -4.91 8.74 -18.25
CA VAL A 98 -3.64 9.47 -18.22
C VAL A 98 -3.31 9.82 -16.76
N PRO A 99 -2.20 9.31 -16.20
CA PRO A 99 -1.77 9.70 -14.87
C PRO A 99 -1.25 11.14 -14.88
N ILE A 100 -1.74 11.96 -13.95
CA ILE A 100 -1.26 13.33 -13.72
C ILE A 100 -0.55 13.34 -12.38
N PHE A 101 0.75 13.57 -12.40
CA PHE A 101 1.55 13.50 -11.19
C PHE A 101 1.53 14.80 -10.37
N ILE A 102 1.52 14.63 -9.05
CA ILE A 102 1.77 15.68 -8.05
C ILE A 102 3.01 15.29 -7.27
N ASP A 103 3.88 16.27 -6.98
CA ASP A 103 5.05 16.07 -6.15
C ASP A 103 4.65 15.64 -4.73
N CYS A 104 5.54 15.03 -4.00
CA CYS A 104 5.30 14.61 -2.62
C CYS A 104 5.72 15.70 -1.62
N ASP A 105 5.29 15.52 -0.38
CA ASP A 105 5.77 16.23 0.79
C ASP A 105 6.82 15.39 1.54
N ASP A 106 7.31 15.91 2.67
CA ASP A 106 8.33 15.23 3.50
C ASP A 106 7.83 13.93 4.17
N THR A 107 6.54 13.62 4.08
CA THR A 107 5.96 12.33 4.50
C THR A 107 5.97 11.29 3.40
N PHE A 108 6.53 11.60 2.24
CA PHE A 108 6.54 10.78 1.01
C PHE A 108 5.19 10.64 0.31
N CYS A 109 4.12 11.19 0.87
CA CYS A 109 2.79 11.19 0.28
C CYS A 109 2.60 12.36 -0.67
N MET A 110 1.51 12.35 -1.43
CA MET A 110 1.12 13.45 -2.30
C MET A 110 1.03 14.77 -1.52
N ASN A 111 1.68 15.83 -2.00
CA ASN A 111 1.52 17.17 -1.47
C ASN A 111 0.15 17.74 -1.89
N VAL A 112 -0.81 17.72 -0.98
CA VAL A 112 -2.19 18.12 -1.26
C VAL A 112 -2.32 19.63 -1.56
N ASP A 113 -1.34 20.46 -1.16
CA ASP A 113 -1.32 21.90 -1.49
C ASP A 113 -1.14 22.17 -2.98
N LEU A 114 -0.58 21.22 -3.71
CA LEU A 114 -0.41 21.31 -5.16
C LEU A 114 -1.61 20.75 -5.94
N LEU A 115 -2.56 20.08 -5.27
CA LEU A 115 -3.64 19.32 -5.91
C LEU A 115 -4.55 20.23 -6.75
N GLU A 116 -4.99 21.36 -6.19
CA GLU A 116 -5.96 22.25 -6.85
C GLU A 116 -5.46 22.77 -8.19
N LYS A 117 -4.16 23.09 -8.28
CA LYS A 117 -3.52 23.59 -9.52
C LYS A 117 -3.45 22.57 -10.64
N LYS A 118 -3.60 21.28 -10.33
CA LYS A 118 -3.55 20.16 -11.30
C LYS A 118 -4.93 19.69 -11.74
N ILE A 119 -6.00 20.16 -11.11
CA ILE A 119 -7.37 19.82 -11.48
C ILE A 119 -7.75 20.53 -12.77
N THR A 120 -8.27 19.77 -13.73
CA THR A 120 -8.78 20.27 -15.02
C THR A 120 -10.14 19.63 -15.32
N LYS A 121 -10.81 20.08 -16.39
CA LYS A 121 -12.08 19.46 -16.87
C LYS A 121 -11.91 17.98 -17.24
N LYS A 122 -10.69 17.53 -17.56
CA LYS A 122 -10.35 16.12 -17.86
C LYS A 122 -10.12 15.29 -16.60
N THR A 123 -9.95 15.90 -15.43
CA THR A 123 -9.73 15.17 -14.17
C THR A 123 -11.01 14.44 -13.76
N LYS A 124 -10.93 13.10 -13.67
CA LYS A 124 -12.07 12.25 -13.36
C LYS A 124 -11.91 11.42 -12.09
N ALA A 125 -10.69 11.30 -11.56
CA ALA A 125 -10.43 10.68 -10.26
C ALA A 125 -9.15 11.20 -9.64
N ILE A 126 -9.02 11.04 -8.32
CA ILE A 126 -7.78 11.24 -7.56
C ILE A 126 -7.42 9.91 -6.90
N VAL A 127 -6.15 9.47 -7.06
CA VAL A 127 -5.61 8.26 -6.42
C VAL A 127 -4.47 8.69 -5.48
N PRO A 128 -4.80 9.14 -4.24
CA PRO A 128 -3.77 9.36 -3.24
C PRO A 128 -3.11 8.03 -2.85
N VAL A 129 -1.79 8.03 -2.69
CA VAL A 129 -1.03 6.86 -2.27
C VAL A 129 -0.60 7.04 -0.82
N HIS A 130 -1.00 6.11 0.03
CA HIS A 130 -0.63 6.05 1.44
C HIS A 130 0.72 5.33 1.57
N PHE A 131 1.76 6.01 1.14
CA PHE A 131 3.09 5.42 0.96
C PHE A 131 3.76 5.09 2.29
N THR A 132 4.50 4.00 2.34
CA THR A 132 5.26 3.49 3.51
C THR A 132 4.42 3.12 4.75
N GLY A 133 3.13 3.35 4.74
CA GLY A 133 2.26 3.22 5.91
C GLY A 133 1.86 4.56 6.53
N TYR A 134 2.30 5.68 5.93
CA TYR A 134 1.70 7.00 6.15
C TYR A 134 0.34 7.09 5.47
N MET A 135 -0.35 8.20 5.69
CA MET A 135 -1.52 8.57 4.91
C MET A 135 -1.30 9.96 4.31
N THR A 136 -1.70 10.14 3.06
CA THR A 136 -1.94 11.48 2.50
C THR A 136 -2.90 12.24 3.41
N ASP A 137 -2.78 13.56 3.52
CA ASP A 137 -3.74 14.38 4.28
C ASP A 137 -5.15 14.29 3.66
N MET A 138 -5.87 13.24 4.07
CA MET A 138 -7.22 12.96 3.55
C MET A 138 -8.27 13.97 3.99
N ILE A 139 -8.02 14.73 5.06
CA ILE A 139 -8.93 15.80 5.51
C ILE A 139 -8.91 16.91 4.46
N LYS A 140 -7.71 17.37 4.10
CA LYS A 140 -7.49 18.43 3.12
C LYS A 140 -7.88 17.98 1.70
N LEU A 141 -7.46 16.76 1.32
CA LEU A 141 -7.77 16.18 0.02
C LEU A 141 -9.28 16.07 -0.21
N ASN A 142 -10.02 15.53 0.75
CA ASN A 142 -11.47 15.34 0.61
C ASN A 142 -12.24 16.67 0.57
N LYS A 143 -11.73 17.73 1.20
CA LYS A 143 -12.31 19.09 1.04
C LYS A 143 -12.23 19.55 -0.42
N LEU A 144 -11.08 19.36 -1.07
CA LEU A 144 -10.90 19.69 -2.48
C LEU A 144 -11.70 18.76 -3.40
N ALA A 145 -11.63 17.45 -3.18
CA ALA A 145 -12.37 16.47 -3.97
C ALA A 145 -13.88 16.75 -3.97
N LYS A 146 -14.47 17.09 -2.81
CA LYS A 146 -15.87 17.52 -2.71
C LYS A 146 -16.16 18.82 -3.46
N LYS A 147 -15.28 19.83 -3.33
CA LYS A 147 -15.42 21.13 -4.04
C LYS A 147 -15.54 20.92 -5.55
N TYR A 148 -14.72 20.03 -6.11
CA TYR A 148 -14.66 19.74 -7.54
C TYR A 148 -15.50 18.53 -7.97
N LYS A 149 -16.20 17.87 -7.05
CA LYS A 149 -17.01 16.66 -7.29
C LYS A 149 -16.22 15.55 -7.98
N ILE A 150 -14.96 15.36 -7.57
CA ILE A 150 -14.05 14.35 -8.12
C ILE A 150 -14.00 13.16 -7.17
N PRO A 151 -14.26 11.93 -7.63
CA PRO A 151 -14.18 10.72 -6.81
C PRO A 151 -12.73 10.40 -6.42
N VAL A 152 -12.59 9.70 -5.28
CA VAL A 152 -11.30 9.35 -4.69
C VAL A 152 -11.18 7.84 -4.54
N VAL A 153 -10.08 7.27 -5.05
CA VAL A 153 -9.66 5.89 -4.83
C VAL A 153 -8.38 5.89 -4.01
N GLU A 154 -8.44 5.50 -2.74
CA GLU A 154 -7.24 5.43 -1.91
C GLU A 154 -6.38 4.23 -2.29
N ASP A 155 -5.14 4.45 -2.75
CA ASP A 155 -4.14 3.39 -2.78
C ASP A 155 -3.60 3.17 -1.36
N ALA A 156 -4.28 2.30 -0.62
CA ALA A 156 -3.99 1.91 0.74
C ALA A 156 -3.16 0.60 0.82
N CYS A 157 -2.52 0.20 -0.30
CA CYS A 157 -1.77 -1.05 -0.40
C CYS A 157 -0.59 -1.16 0.58
N GLN A 158 -0.18 -0.08 1.21
CA GLN A 158 0.91 -0.05 2.19
C GLN A 158 0.45 0.42 3.59
N SER A 159 -0.86 0.68 3.80
CA SER A 159 -1.32 1.42 4.98
C SER A 159 -2.47 0.77 5.74
N ILE A 160 -2.64 -0.55 5.63
CA ILE A 160 -3.68 -1.27 6.39
C ILE A 160 -3.59 -0.91 7.89
N LEU A 161 -4.71 -0.44 8.50
CA LEU A 161 -4.82 0.06 9.87
C LEU A 161 -4.09 1.38 10.16
N ALA A 162 -3.48 2.05 9.19
CA ALA A 162 -3.11 3.45 9.36
C ALA A 162 -4.37 4.30 9.56
N ASN A 163 -4.27 5.38 10.31
CA ASN A 163 -5.43 6.27 10.46
C ASN A 163 -5.03 7.73 10.72
N ILE A 164 -5.96 8.64 10.41
CA ILE A 164 -5.90 10.05 10.76
C ILE A 164 -7.09 10.32 11.71
N LYS A 165 -6.79 10.78 12.93
CA LYS A 165 -7.82 11.06 13.96
C LYS A 165 -8.79 9.89 14.15
N GLY A 166 -8.31 8.64 14.10
CA GLY A 166 -9.09 7.42 14.29
C GLY A 166 -9.80 6.90 13.04
N LYS A 167 -9.92 7.67 11.95
CA LYS A 167 -10.50 7.19 10.70
C LYS A 167 -9.45 6.50 9.84
N THR A 168 -9.69 5.23 9.54
CA THR A 168 -8.72 4.30 8.93
C THR A 168 -8.50 4.60 7.43
N SER A 169 -7.30 4.31 6.93
CA SER A 169 -6.98 4.33 5.49
C SER A 169 -7.92 3.43 4.70
N GLY A 170 -8.20 3.79 3.45
CA GLY A 170 -9.14 3.05 2.58
C GLY A 170 -10.62 3.21 2.98
N THR A 171 -10.95 4.21 3.82
CA THR A 171 -12.32 4.49 4.27
C THR A 171 -12.74 5.95 4.05
N TRP A 172 -11.87 6.76 3.47
CA TRP A 172 -12.05 8.18 3.27
C TRP A 172 -12.63 8.52 1.91
N GLY A 173 -12.23 7.78 0.87
CA GLY A 173 -12.68 7.94 -0.51
C GLY A 173 -13.93 7.10 -0.84
N ASP A 174 -14.25 7.06 -2.12
CA ASP A 174 -15.30 6.18 -2.66
C ASP A 174 -14.89 4.72 -2.60
N PHE A 175 -13.57 4.46 -2.79
CA PHE A 175 -12.94 3.16 -2.67
C PHE A 175 -11.62 3.24 -1.92
N GLY A 176 -11.29 2.16 -1.20
CA GLY A 176 -9.94 1.87 -0.71
C GLY A 176 -9.40 0.61 -1.36
N ALA A 177 -8.20 0.66 -1.92
CA ALA A 177 -7.52 -0.45 -2.55
C ALA A 177 -6.39 -0.98 -1.64
N PHE A 178 -6.39 -2.29 -1.37
CA PHE A 178 -5.41 -2.95 -0.51
C PHE A 178 -4.71 -4.09 -1.24
N SER A 179 -3.44 -4.29 -0.92
CA SER A 179 -2.64 -5.43 -1.37
C SER A 179 -2.43 -6.42 -0.23
N LEU A 180 -2.56 -7.70 -0.55
CA LEU A 180 -2.25 -8.83 0.33
C LEU A 180 -0.99 -9.58 -0.12
N HIS A 181 -0.18 -8.98 -1.01
CA HIS A 181 1.10 -9.56 -1.46
C HIS A 181 1.96 -9.98 -0.25
N PRO A 182 2.77 -11.06 -0.34
CA PRO A 182 3.54 -11.63 0.78
C PRO A 182 4.36 -10.63 1.60
N LEU A 183 4.87 -9.56 1.00
CA LEU A 183 5.66 -8.55 1.71
C LEU A 183 4.81 -7.48 2.42
N LYS A 184 3.48 -7.51 2.33
CA LYS A 184 2.61 -6.55 3.02
C LYS A 184 2.45 -6.89 4.51
N ASN A 185 2.06 -5.90 5.31
CA ASN A 185 1.88 -6.08 6.76
C ASN A 185 0.86 -7.19 7.07
N ILE A 186 -0.20 -7.25 6.29
CA ILE A 186 -1.16 -8.35 6.27
C ILE A 186 -1.09 -8.94 4.86
N ASN A 187 -0.86 -10.22 4.76
CA ASN A 187 -0.55 -10.88 3.51
C ASN A 187 -1.18 -12.28 3.43
N VAL A 188 -1.13 -12.82 2.23
CA VAL A 188 -1.48 -14.22 1.94
C VAL A 188 -0.27 -14.93 1.31
N TRP A 189 -0.39 -16.18 0.89
CA TRP A 189 0.75 -16.98 0.39
C TRP A 189 1.08 -16.78 -1.09
N SER A 190 0.36 -15.90 -1.76
CA SER A 190 0.62 -15.45 -3.13
C SER A 190 0.04 -14.05 -3.29
N ASP A 191 -0.42 -13.69 -4.48
CA ASP A 191 -1.09 -12.43 -4.70
C ASP A 191 -2.50 -12.41 -4.09
N GLY A 192 -2.94 -11.21 -3.78
CA GLY A 192 -4.28 -10.92 -3.30
C GLY A 192 -4.48 -9.42 -3.14
N GLY A 193 -5.73 -9.01 -3.20
CA GLY A 193 -6.13 -7.64 -2.96
C GLY A 193 -7.53 -7.55 -2.37
N VAL A 194 -7.87 -6.39 -1.85
CA VAL A 194 -9.22 -6.09 -1.35
C VAL A 194 -9.60 -4.68 -1.77
N ILE A 195 -10.86 -4.51 -2.17
CA ILE A 195 -11.47 -3.19 -2.39
C ILE A 195 -12.48 -2.96 -1.28
N THR A 196 -12.40 -1.81 -0.61
CA THR A 196 -13.39 -1.38 0.38
C THR A 196 -14.27 -0.27 -0.16
N THR A 197 -15.54 -0.23 0.24
CA THR A 197 -16.47 0.83 -0.09
C THR A 197 -17.62 0.87 0.92
N ASN A 198 -18.25 2.04 1.07
CA ASN A 198 -19.48 2.19 1.84
C ASN A 198 -20.75 2.24 0.98
N SER A 199 -20.61 2.19 -0.36
CA SER A 199 -21.70 2.22 -1.33
C SER A 199 -22.14 0.81 -1.72
N PHE A 200 -23.40 0.46 -1.49
CA PHE A 200 -23.96 -0.82 -1.93
C PHE A 200 -23.94 -0.97 -3.47
N LYS A 201 -24.24 0.12 -4.18
CA LYS A 201 -24.16 0.16 -5.65
C LYS A 201 -22.77 -0.21 -6.16
N HIS A 202 -21.73 0.40 -5.59
CA HIS A 202 -20.34 0.10 -5.94
C HIS A 202 -19.95 -1.34 -5.57
N TYR A 203 -20.36 -1.82 -4.41
CA TYR A 203 -20.13 -3.20 -3.99
C TYR A 203 -20.70 -4.21 -5.00
N GLN A 204 -21.97 -4.04 -5.41
CA GLN A 204 -22.60 -4.90 -6.40
C GLN A 204 -21.87 -4.85 -7.75
N HIS A 205 -21.51 -3.65 -8.20
CA HIS A 205 -20.78 -3.49 -9.46
C HIS A 205 -19.39 -4.15 -9.42
N LEU A 206 -18.64 -4.03 -8.33
CA LEU A 206 -17.35 -4.68 -8.13
C LEU A 206 -17.47 -6.21 -8.15
N LYS A 207 -18.52 -6.79 -7.58
CA LYS A 207 -18.77 -8.24 -7.63
C LYS A 207 -18.94 -8.74 -9.06
N LEU A 208 -19.61 -7.97 -9.90
CA LEU A 208 -19.71 -8.27 -11.34
C LEU A 208 -18.34 -8.12 -12.01
N LEU A 209 -17.67 -6.98 -11.82
CA LEU A 209 -16.40 -6.69 -12.48
C LEU A 209 -15.32 -7.75 -12.21
N ARG A 210 -15.23 -8.26 -10.97
CA ARG A 210 -14.23 -9.28 -10.61
C ARG A 210 -14.50 -10.68 -11.12
N ASN A 211 -15.73 -10.94 -11.61
CA ASN A 211 -16.20 -12.27 -11.99
C ASN A 211 -16.86 -12.25 -13.36
N HIS A 212 -16.12 -11.86 -14.42
CA HIS A 212 -16.54 -11.86 -15.81
C HIS A 212 -17.83 -11.05 -16.11
N GLY A 213 -18.33 -10.26 -15.16
CA GLY A 213 -19.62 -9.56 -15.29
C GLY A 213 -20.83 -10.43 -15.02
N LEU A 214 -20.63 -11.65 -14.51
CA LEU A 214 -21.67 -12.64 -14.23
C LEU A 214 -22.52 -12.24 -13.02
N SER A 215 -23.85 -12.14 -13.21
CA SER A 215 -24.84 -12.01 -12.14
C SER A 215 -25.27 -13.36 -11.57
N ASP A 216 -25.26 -14.36 -12.39
CA ASP A 216 -25.54 -15.77 -12.12
C ASP A 216 -24.70 -16.63 -13.10
N ARG A 217 -24.93 -17.95 -13.14
CA ARG A 217 -24.13 -18.87 -13.95
C ARG A 217 -24.11 -18.53 -15.43
N ASP A 218 -25.23 -18.06 -15.96
CA ASP A 218 -25.46 -17.99 -17.41
C ASP A 218 -25.72 -16.56 -17.93
N THR A 219 -25.79 -15.56 -17.01
CA THR A 219 -26.13 -14.17 -17.36
C THR A 219 -24.95 -13.23 -17.16
N VAL A 220 -24.41 -12.69 -18.26
CA VAL A 220 -23.37 -11.65 -18.28
C VAL A 220 -24.04 -10.27 -18.35
N LYS A 221 -23.94 -9.46 -17.29
CA LYS A 221 -24.52 -8.10 -17.19
C LYS A 221 -23.60 -7.01 -17.73
N ILE A 222 -22.30 -7.19 -17.61
CA ILE A 222 -21.27 -6.24 -18.05
C ILE A 222 -20.02 -6.99 -18.52
N CYS A 223 -19.14 -6.34 -19.28
CA CYS A 223 -17.80 -6.86 -19.52
C CYS A 223 -16.98 -6.75 -18.22
N GLY A 224 -16.57 -7.89 -17.69
CA GLY A 224 -15.79 -7.99 -16.44
C GLY A 224 -14.48 -8.71 -16.64
N TYR A 225 -13.81 -9.01 -15.53
CA TYR A 225 -12.50 -9.64 -15.48
C TYR A 225 -12.54 -10.94 -14.67
N ASN A 226 -11.58 -11.81 -14.88
CA ASN A 226 -11.26 -12.82 -13.89
C ASN A 226 -10.24 -12.20 -12.89
N SER A 227 -10.75 -11.58 -11.84
CA SER A 227 -9.96 -10.92 -10.81
C SER A 227 -10.51 -11.26 -9.42
N ARG A 228 -10.53 -12.53 -9.12
CA ARG A 228 -11.02 -13.05 -7.84
C ARG A 228 -9.86 -13.26 -6.88
N LEU A 229 -10.05 -12.97 -5.60
CA LEU A 229 -9.16 -13.53 -4.58
C LEU A 229 -9.45 -15.02 -4.46
N ASP A 230 -8.43 -15.86 -4.63
CA ASP A 230 -8.58 -17.31 -4.49
C ASP A 230 -9.13 -17.67 -3.11
N THR A 231 -10.08 -18.62 -3.06
CA THR A 231 -10.66 -19.06 -1.80
C THR A 231 -9.60 -19.67 -0.87
N PHE A 232 -8.58 -20.31 -1.43
CA PHE A 232 -7.41 -20.79 -0.70
C PHE A 232 -6.69 -19.66 0.03
N GLN A 233 -6.41 -18.55 -0.65
CA GLN A 233 -5.78 -17.36 -0.07
C GLN A 233 -6.68 -16.71 0.98
N ALA A 234 -8.00 -16.76 0.80
CA ALA A 234 -8.94 -16.25 1.80
C ALA A 234 -8.91 -17.07 3.10
N VAL A 235 -8.62 -18.38 3.06
CA VAL A 235 -8.39 -19.19 4.27
C VAL A 235 -7.15 -18.68 5.01
N VAL A 236 -6.04 -18.45 4.30
CA VAL A 236 -4.81 -17.86 4.88
C VAL A 236 -5.08 -16.50 5.47
N GLY A 237 -5.80 -15.64 4.73
CA GLY A 237 -6.21 -14.30 5.17
C GLY A 237 -7.05 -14.33 6.45
N ASN A 238 -8.04 -15.21 6.55
CA ASN A 238 -8.86 -15.39 7.75
C ASN A 238 -8.05 -15.79 8.99
N TRP A 239 -7.00 -16.58 8.82
CA TRP A 239 -6.10 -16.97 9.90
C TRP A 239 -5.20 -15.82 10.36
N LEU A 240 -4.73 -14.98 9.42
CA LEU A 240 -3.82 -13.87 9.73
C LEU A 240 -4.54 -12.61 10.23
N LEU A 241 -5.73 -12.32 9.71
CA LEU A 241 -6.47 -11.07 9.94
C LEU A 241 -6.69 -10.73 11.44
N PRO A 242 -6.99 -11.69 12.34
CA PRO A 242 -7.10 -11.42 13.78
C PRO A 242 -5.83 -10.85 14.42
N LYS A 243 -4.66 -11.14 13.83
CA LYS A 243 -3.35 -10.66 14.30
C LYS A 243 -2.96 -9.27 13.77
N ALA A 244 -3.78 -8.67 12.89
CA ALA A 244 -3.46 -7.44 12.17
C ALA A 244 -3.10 -6.26 13.10
N LYS A 245 -3.86 -6.06 14.17
CA LYS A 245 -3.58 -4.99 15.15
C LYS A 245 -2.28 -5.22 15.91
N GLN A 246 -1.98 -6.46 16.28
CA GLN A 246 -0.72 -6.83 16.95
C GLN A 246 0.48 -6.58 16.03
N ILE A 247 0.38 -6.99 14.76
CA ILE A 247 1.41 -6.77 13.73
C ILE A 247 1.69 -5.27 13.56
N ALA A 248 0.64 -4.47 13.37
CA ALA A 248 0.78 -3.02 13.24
C ALA A 248 1.44 -2.39 14.48
N ASN A 249 0.99 -2.75 15.69
CA ASN A 249 1.53 -2.20 16.92
C ASN A 249 3.01 -2.60 17.13
N GLN A 250 3.41 -3.82 16.77
CA GLN A 250 4.80 -4.23 16.88
C GLN A 250 5.71 -3.47 15.90
N ARG A 251 5.26 -3.23 14.65
CA ARG A 251 5.98 -2.40 13.67
C ARG A 251 6.13 -0.95 14.16
N ILE A 252 5.07 -0.39 14.75
CA ILE A 252 5.10 0.95 15.37
C ILE A 252 6.13 1.00 16.50
N LYS A 253 6.14 -0.02 17.40
CA LYS A 253 7.12 -0.13 18.48
C LYS A 253 8.56 -0.17 17.95
N ASN A 254 8.78 -0.97 16.91
CA ASN A 254 10.08 -1.09 16.25
C ASN A 254 10.54 0.25 15.64
N ALA A 255 9.65 0.94 14.94
CA ALA A 255 9.92 2.23 14.32
C ALA A 255 10.22 3.32 15.35
N ASN A 256 9.42 3.39 16.42
CA ASN A 256 9.67 4.36 17.52
C ASN A 256 11.04 4.12 18.19
N TYR A 257 11.45 2.85 18.30
CA TYR A 257 12.78 2.53 18.82
C TYR A 257 13.90 3.01 17.89
N TYR A 258 13.72 2.86 16.58
CA TYR A 258 14.63 3.42 15.59
C TYR A 258 14.64 4.95 15.60
N ASP A 259 13.47 5.60 15.60
CA ASP A 259 13.37 7.06 15.63
C ASP A 259 14.15 7.64 16.81
N LYS A 260 13.97 7.07 18.03
CA LYS A 260 14.68 7.51 19.24
C LYS A 260 16.21 7.42 19.12
N ASN A 261 16.74 6.38 18.50
CA ASN A 261 18.17 6.14 18.46
C ASN A 261 18.86 6.71 17.20
N LEU A 262 18.18 6.70 16.05
CA LEU A 262 18.75 7.20 14.80
C LEU A 262 18.71 8.73 14.73
N SER A 263 17.79 9.41 15.43
CA SER A 263 17.78 10.87 15.53
C SER A 263 19.02 11.44 16.24
N LEU A 264 19.76 10.60 16.95
CA LEU A 264 21.04 10.99 17.58
C LEU A 264 22.23 10.98 16.60
N ILE A 265 22.04 10.53 15.37
CA ILE A 265 23.07 10.47 14.31
C ILE A 265 22.85 11.69 13.39
N PRO A 266 23.72 12.71 13.39
CA PRO A 266 23.48 13.97 12.66
C PRO A 266 23.28 13.80 11.16
N GLN A 267 23.80 12.73 10.57
CA GLN A 267 23.70 12.43 9.15
C GLN A 267 22.39 11.71 8.76
N ILE A 268 21.54 11.39 9.74
CA ILE A 268 20.24 10.76 9.54
C ILE A 268 19.14 11.78 9.87
N THR A 269 18.21 11.97 8.95
CA THR A 269 17.01 12.78 9.20
C THR A 269 15.79 11.88 9.24
N ILE A 270 15.06 11.91 10.35
CA ILE A 270 13.79 11.21 10.51
C ILE A 270 12.70 12.03 9.83
N PRO A 271 11.89 11.45 8.93
CA PRO A 271 10.73 12.13 8.35
C PRO A 271 9.73 12.58 9.43
N PRO A 272 8.91 13.61 9.17
CA PRO A 272 7.92 14.09 10.13
C PRO A 272 7.01 12.97 10.65
N ARG A 273 6.65 13.02 11.94
CA ARG A 273 5.72 12.11 12.61
C ARG A 273 4.52 12.89 13.16
N PRO A 274 3.51 13.22 12.31
CA PRO A 274 2.39 14.04 12.74
C PRO A 274 1.60 13.36 13.88
N LYS A 275 1.32 14.08 14.96
CA LYS A 275 0.67 13.56 16.18
C LYS A 275 -0.71 12.91 15.94
N ASN A 276 -1.44 13.38 14.94
CA ASN A 276 -2.79 12.92 14.63
C ASN A 276 -2.82 11.73 13.65
N PHE A 277 -1.65 11.22 13.26
CA PHE A 277 -1.51 10.12 12.30
C PHE A 277 -0.99 8.88 12.99
N LYS A 278 -1.68 7.75 12.81
CA LYS A 278 -1.14 6.44 13.15
C LYS A 278 -0.47 5.87 11.92
N ILE A 279 0.86 5.86 11.90
CA ILE A 279 1.69 5.32 10.82
C ILE A 279 1.96 3.85 11.12
N VAL A 280 1.75 2.93 10.16
CA VAL A 280 1.87 1.47 10.39
C VAL A 280 3.16 0.85 9.85
N TYR A 281 4.04 1.67 9.30
CA TYR A 281 5.40 1.30 8.88
C TYR A 281 5.47 0.01 8.06
N HIS A 282 4.78 0.00 6.92
CA HIS A 282 5.07 -1.00 5.88
C HIS A 282 6.55 -0.93 5.50
N LEU A 283 7.06 0.28 5.36
CA LEU A 283 8.47 0.59 5.20
C LEU A 283 8.91 1.55 6.31
N TYR A 284 10.09 1.32 6.89
CA TYR A 284 10.75 2.29 7.75
C TYR A 284 11.82 3.00 6.94
N ILE A 285 11.52 4.21 6.50
CA ILE A 285 12.39 5.04 5.65
C ILE A 285 12.91 6.24 6.44
N VAL A 286 14.18 6.56 6.23
CA VAL A 286 14.82 7.78 6.71
C VAL A 286 15.61 8.43 5.56
N PHE A 287 15.98 9.71 5.73
CA PHE A 287 16.94 10.36 4.86
C PHE A 287 18.35 10.18 5.43
N ALA A 288 19.32 9.83 4.59
CA ALA A 288 20.68 9.53 4.98
C ALA A 288 21.70 10.24 4.09
N ALA A 289 22.68 10.90 4.68
CA ALA A 289 23.86 11.37 3.96
C ALA A 289 24.65 10.17 3.44
N LYS A 290 25.34 10.31 2.30
CA LYS A 290 26.12 9.22 1.67
C LYS A 290 25.31 7.91 1.53
N ARG A 291 24.01 8.01 1.21
CA ARG A 291 23.03 6.93 1.19
C ARG A 291 23.51 5.65 0.48
N ASP A 292 24.09 5.76 -0.70
CA ASP A 292 24.51 4.58 -1.49
C ASP A 292 25.69 3.86 -0.82
N GLN A 293 26.62 4.61 -0.20
CA GLN A 293 27.71 4.05 0.57
C GLN A 293 27.20 3.38 1.85
N LEU A 294 26.24 4.01 2.55
CA LEU A 294 25.60 3.43 3.73
C LEU A 294 24.85 2.14 3.36
N LEU A 295 24.11 2.12 2.24
CA LEU A 295 23.42 0.92 1.76
C LEU A 295 24.40 -0.23 1.56
N LYS A 296 25.50 0.00 0.80
CA LYS A 296 26.54 -1.01 0.59
C LYS A 296 27.12 -1.50 1.92
N TYR A 297 27.47 -0.59 2.81
CA TYR A 297 28.01 -0.94 4.12
C TYR A 297 27.05 -1.79 4.95
N CYS A 298 25.75 -1.47 4.96
CA CYS A 298 24.74 -2.27 5.63
C CYS A 298 24.63 -3.68 5.05
N LEU A 299 24.61 -3.81 3.72
CA LEU A 299 24.57 -5.10 3.03
C LEU A 299 25.78 -5.96 3.37
N ASP A 300 27.01 -5.39 3.34
CA ASP A 300 28.26 -6.06 3.70
C ASP A 300 28.25 -6.53 5.16
N LYS A 301 27.51 -5.85 6.04
CA LYS A 301 27.30 -6.23 7.45
C LYS A 301 26.10 -7.16 7.66
N GLY A 302 25.47 -7.66 6.60
CA GLY A 302 24.35 -8.60 6.64
C GLY A 302 23.00 -7.98 7.03
N ILE A 303 22.85 -6.66 6.90
CA ILE A 303 21.59 -5.94 7.07
C ILE A 303 20.95 -5.73 5.71
N GLU A 304 19.78 -6.31 5.47
CA GLU A 304 19.04 -6.21 4.22
C GLU A 304 18.33 -4.84 4.09
N ALA A 305 19.12 -3.75 4.04
CA ALA A 305 18.61 -2.42 3.72
C ALA A 305 18.23 -2.32 2.23
N LYS A 306 17.33 -1.39 1.88
CA LYS A 306 16.82 -1.19 0.50
C LYS A 306 16.57 0.28 0.22
N ILE A 307 16.19 0.58 -1.03
CA ILE A 307 15.73 1.91 -1.45
C ILE A 307 14.36 1.77 -2.10
N HIS A 308 13.37 2.53 -1.64
CA HIS A 308 12.01 2.54 -2.17
C HIS A 308 11.59 3.97 -2.56
N TYR A 309 11.86 4.44 -3.83
CA TYR A 309 12.51 3.73 -4.94
C TYR A 309 13.71 4.53 -5.45
N PRO A 310 14.71 3.90 -6.09
CA PRO A 310 15.92 4.61 -6.54
C PRO A 310 15.66 5.52 -7.73
N THR A 311 14.62 5.23 -8.51
CA THR A 311 14.18 6.02 -9.66
C THR A 311 12.70 6.35 -9.50
N PRO A 312 12.31 7.63 -9.53
CA PRO A 312 10.90 8.03 -9.46
C PRO A 312 10.09 7.42 -10.60
N ILE A 313 8.81 7.10 -10.35
CA ILE A 313 7.97 6.44 -11.35
C ILE A 313 7.87 7.24 -12.65
N TYR A 314 7.76 8.55 -12.57
CA TYR A 314 7.62 9.43 -13.74
C TYR A 314 8.87 9.41 -14.67
N ARG A 315 10.05 8.97 -14.16
CA ARG A 315 11.30 8.84 -14.91
C ARG A 315 11.55 7.44 -15.45
N GLN A 316 10.69 6.48 -15.14
CA GLN A 316 10.80 5.13 -15.69
C GLN A 316 10.54 5.14 -17.19
N SER A 317 11.21 4.25 -17.93
CA SER A 317 11.09 4.16 -19.39
C SER A 317 9.64 3.97 -19.86
N ALA A 318 8.84 3.22 -19.09
CA ALA A 318 7.42 2.99 -19.36
C ALA A 318 6.57 4.27 -19.30
N MET A 319 7.07 5.36 -18.68
CA MET A 319 6.36 6.64 -18.53
C MET A 319 6.85 7.73 -19.50
N LYS A 320 7.74 7.40 -20.45
CA LYS A 320 8.27 8.38 -21.42
C LYS A 320 7.19 9.09 -22.23
N PHE A 321 6.05 8.46 -22.46
CA PHE A 321 4.92 9.04 -23.20
C PHE A 321 4.29 10.26 -22.50
N LEU A 322 4.55 10.46 -21.19
CA LEU A 322 4.09 11.62 -20.42
C LEU A 322 5.01 12.84 -20.57
N ASN A 323 6.18 12.69 -21.23
CA ASN A 323 7.16 13.74 -21.51
C ASN A 323 7.69 14.50 -20.29
N HIS A 324 7.63 13.91 -19.09
CA HIS A 324 8.21 14.49 -17.89
C HIS A 324 9.75 14.46 -17.92
N LYS A 325 10.35 15.52 -17.36
CA LYS A 325 11.80 15.69 -17.26
C LYS A 325 12.25 15.65 -15.80
N LYS A 326 13.54 15.39 -15.59
CA LYS A 326 14.18 15.56 -14.29
C LYS A 326 13.99 17.00 -13.80
N GLY A 327 13.53 17.15 -12.56
CA GLY A 327 13.22 18.47 -11.96
C GLY A 327 11.74 18.86 -12.00
N ASP A 328 10.88 18.17 -12.76
CA ASP A 328 9.43 18.42 -12.75
C ASP A 328 8.80 18.20 -11.37
N PHE A 329 9.43 17.31 -10.56
CA PHE A 329 8.99 16.96 -9.20
C PHE A 329 10.21 17.03 -8.26
N PRO A 330 10.63 18.24 -7.86
CA PRO A 330 11.90 18.48 -7.16
C PRO A 330 11.99 17.79 -5.81
N VAL A 331 10.91 17.70 -5.04
CA VAL A 331 10.90 17.00 -3.73
C VAL A 331 11.07 15.49 -3.95
N THR A 332 10.33 14.90 -4.88
CA THR A 332 10.48 13.48 -5.25
C THR A 332 11.90 13.17 -5.73
N ASP A 333 12.49 14.02 -6.59
CA ASP A 333 13.87 13.85 -7.07
C ASP A 333 14.90 13.93 -5.94
N GLU A 334 14.71 14.83 -4.99
CA GLU A 334 15.61 14.99 -3.85
C GLU A 334 15.48 13.79 -2.88
N HIS A 335 14.25 13.32 -2.62
CA HIS A 335 14.01 12.13 -1.80
C HIS A 335 14.73 10.91 -2.36
N THR A 336 14.65 10.66 -3.67
CA THR A 336 15.29 9.48 -4.28
C THR A 336 16.81 9.42 -4.12
N LYS A 337 17.47 10.57 -3.88
CA LYS A 337 18.90 10.63 -3.60
C LYS A 337 19.26 10.24 -2.17
N LYS A 338 18.35 10.45 -1.21
CA LYS A 338 18.63 10.40 0.23
C LYS A 338 17.94 9.27 0.97
N ILE A 339 16.80 8.76 0.47
CA ILE A 339 16.00 7.75 1.17
C ILE A 339 16.73 6.41 1.28
N ILE A 340 16.65 5.80 2.46
CA ILE A 340 17.06 4.42 2.73
C ILE A 340 16.01 3.75 3.62
N THR A 341 15.71 2.49 3.33
CA THR A 341 14.76 1.68 4.08
C THR A 341 15.50 0.67 4.91
N PHE A 342 15.28 0.68 6.22
CA PHE A 342 15.81 -0.33 7.12
C PHE A 342 14.75 -1.39 7.46
N PRO A 343 15.19 -2.63 7.80
CA PRO A 343 14.29 -3.68 8.25
C PRO A 343 13.44 -3.23 9.44
N CYS A 344 12.11 -3.35 9.34
CA CYS A 344 11.17 -2.97 10.41
C CYS A 344 10.03 -3.99 10.55
N ASP A 345 10.34 -5.27 10.31
CA ASP A 345 9.38 -6.36 10.42
C ASP A 345 8.93 -6.57 11.87
N GLN A 346 7.70 -7.07 12.06
CA GLN A 346 7.14 -7.36 13.39
C GLN A 346 7.88 -8.44 14.18
N HIS A 347 8.68 -9.26 13.51
CA HIS A 347 9.49 -10.32 14.13
C HIS A 347 10.94 -9.89 14.48
N LEU A 348 11.30 -8.63 14.23
CA LEU A 348 12.58 -8.11 14.69
C LEU A 348 12.65 -8.07 16.20
N ASN A 349 13.72 -8.64 16.77
CA ASN A 349 14.03 -8.50 18.18
C ASN A 349 14.94 -7.29 18.48
N LYS A 350 15.01 -6.91 19.75
CA LYS A 350 15.81 -5.77 20.18
C LYS A 350 17.30 -5.89 19.81
N LYS A 351 17.90 -7.07 19.96
CA LYS A 351 19.32 -7.32 19.63
C LYS A 351 19.61 -7.06 18.14
N GLN A 352 18.67 -7.41 17.25
CA GLN A 352 18.78 -7.11 15.82
C GLN A 352 18.65 -5.62 15.53
N GLN A 353 17.73 -4.91 16.20
CA GLN A 353 17.58 -3.45 16.07
C GLN A 353 18.81 -2.71 16.58
N ASP A 354 19.35 -3.10 17.74
CA ASP A 354 20.58 -2.54 18.30
C ASP A 354 21.77 -2.72 17.34
N TYR A 355 21.84 -3.88 16.68
CA TYR A 355 22.87 -4.15 15.68
C TYR A 355 22.75 -3.23 14.45
N VAL A 356 21.53 -2.99 13.96
CA VAL A 356 21.28 -2.03 12.86
C VAL A 356 21.75 -0.62 13.27
N ILE A 357 21.31 -0.15 14.44
CA ILE A 357 21.66 1.18 14.97
C ILE A 357 23.17 1.33 15.12
N LYS A 358 23.84 0.35 15.77
CA LYS A 358 25.30 0.33 15.95
C LYS A 358 26.04 0.35 14.61
N THR A 359 25.55 -0.39 13.62
CA THR A 359 26.17 -0.45 12.28
C THR A 359 26.09 0.90 11.58
N ILE A 360 24.91 1.55 11.59
CA ILE A 360 24.72 2.89 11.02
C ILE A 360 25.63 3.91 11.71
N ASN A 361 25.66 3.93 13.04
CA ASN A 361 26.51 4.83 13.80
C ASN A 361 28.00 4.61 13.51
N SER A 362 28.45 3.35 13.40
CA SER A 362 29.84 3.01 13.06
C SER A 362 30.22 3.44 11.64
N PHE A 363 29.29 3.51 10.70
CA PHE A 363 29.53 4.01 9.33
C PHE A 363 29.88 5.50 9.35
N TYR A 364 29.18 6.30 10.15
CA TYR A 364 29.37 7.75 10.18
C TYR A 364 30.47 8.23 11.14
N LYS A 365 30.97 7.36 12.01
CA LYS A 365 32.11 7.66 12.90
C LYS A 365 33.48 7.43 12.23
N LYS A 366 33.46 6.80 11.04
CA LYS A 366 34.65 6.63 10.19
C LYS A 366 34.82 7.83 9.27
#